data_fb2c2d0f67f699f9834d5198566289b1
#
_entry.id   fb2c2d0f67f699f9834d5198566289b1
#
_cell.length_a   1.000
_cell.length_b   1.000
_cell.length_c   1.000
_cell.angle_alpha   90.00
_cell.angle_beta   90.00
_cell.angle_gamma   90.00
#
_symmetry.space_group_name_H-M   'P 1'
#
loop_
_entity.id
_entity.type
_entity.pdbx_description
1 polymer ?
#
loop_
_entity_poly.entity_id
_entity_poly.type
_entity_poly.pdbx_seq_one_letter_code
_entity_poly.pdbx_strand_id
1 'polypeptide(L)'
;MKRSQIAIAVVAAVAVAAVAVVASGGGDGGGGGGSDKAPKNALRISFAYSPEKEKLLVPLIKRFNGEHKAVDGQAVFVQGENVASGDAESKIARDRLEPVAWSPSSSLWGRLLDYEADRPLAPRENPSIVRTPLVIAMWEPFARALGWPRKKIGFEQIIRLARSNQGFAAYGKPQFGRFKLVHTNPDFSTSGLSAVVAEYYAATGKQEGLSAREVTASRARAVVRDIERSIVHYGDTTLFIADQMRKGGPGYASAVAMEEVTLLDFNRHRGSQPRLVALYPPEGTFYSDNPFIVLDAPWVSATEKRAAGMFADFLADEISPELAARFGFRPADLKQKPVPPVSRANGADPSEPKRVLGLPEPRVLAKVKRTWRADRKPANVLLVLDTSGSMSQEDRLTRAKQGLGTFFREVSPNDRVGLTTFSDRIQPLVPVSPFRANRARLRQVVGELIADGGTAVFDATIAGFRRVRSLRDEARINAVVVLTDGEDTDSNADAQDVVDQVRGQGDSSQQVRVFTIAYSAEAGGAAAALSAIAKASGGQPYTGDTEDIESVYRSISSFF
;
A
#
# COMPACT_ATOMS: atom_id res chain seq x y z
N MET A 1 29.13 -60.76 2.32
CA MET A 1 28.22 -59.92 3.09
C MET A 1 28.89 -58.57 3.29
N LYS A 2 28.65 -57.59 2.43
CA LYS A 2 29.15 -56.20 2.59
C LYS A 2 27.96 -55.25 2.35
N ARG A 3 27.65 -54.45 3.40
CA ARG A 3 26.67 -53.38 3.34
C ARG A 3 27.31 -52.16 2.66
N SER A 4 26.77 -51.74 1.55
CA SER A 4 27.10 -50.46 0.93
C SER A 4 26.16 -49.37 1.47
N GLN A 5 26.74 -48.35 2.06
CA GLN A 5 26.05 -47.10 2.39
C GLN A 5 26.06 -46.21 1.16
N ILE A 6 24.88 -45.84 0.70
CA ILE A 6 24.71 -44.80 -0.33
C ILE A 6 24.37 -43.51 0.40
N ALA A 7 25.27 -42.53 0.33
CA ALA A 7 25.03 -41.18 0.80
C ALA A 7 24.20 -40.44 -0.27
N ILE A 8 23.00 -40.00 0.09
CA ILE A 8 22.16 -39.13 -0.76
C ILE A 8 22.52 -37.68 -0.39
N ALA A 9 23.17 -36.99 -1.31
CA ALA A 9 23.36 -35.55 -1.24
C ALA A 9 22.06 -34.89 -1.68
N VAL A 10 21.36 -34.21 -0.75
CA VAL A 10 20.21 -33.38 -1.07
C VAL A 10 20.76 -32.03 -1.50
N VAL A 11 20.66 -31.73 -2.80
CA VAL A 11 20.86 -30.37 -3.34
C VAL A 11 19.53 -29.66 -3.21
N ALA A 12 19.44 -28.74 -2.29
CA ALA A 12 18.29 -27.82 -2.19
C ALA A 12 18.42 -26.79 -3.31
N ALA A 13 17.63 -26.93 -4.37
CA ALA A 13 17.42 -25.90 -5.37
C ALA A 13 16.34 -24.95 -4.86
N VAL A 14 16.73 -23.74 -4.40
CA VAL A 14 15.79 -22.66 -4.10
C VAL A 14 15.31 -22.10 -5.45
N ALA A 15 14.10 -22.44 -5.82
CA ALA A 15 13.41 -21.80 -6.95
C ALA A 15 12.80 -20.47 -6.47
N VAL A 16 13.39 -19.35 -6.88
CA VAL A 16 12.79 -18.02 -6.71
C VAL A 16 11.69 -17.88 -7.77
N ALA A 17 10.43 -18.00 -7.34
CA ALA A 17 9.29 -17.70 -8.20
C ALA A 17 9.08 -16.19 -8.26
N ALA A 18 9.33 -15.59 -9.44
CA ALA A 18 9.05 -14.19 -9.71
C ALA A 18 7.52 -14.03 -9.92
N VAL A 19 6.85 -13.31 -9.03
CA VAL A 19 5.46 -12.89 -9.23
C VAL A 19 5.42 -11.73 -10.23
N ALA A 20 5.05 -12.00 -11.49
CA ALA A 20 4.81 -10.99 -12.50
C ALA A 20 3.39 -10.43 -12.33
N VAL A 21 3.26 -9.20 -11.83
CA VAL A 21 2.03 -8.43 -11.91
C VAL A 21 1.87 -7.91 -13.34
N VAL A 22 1.05 -8.57 -14.15
CA VAL A 22 0.68 -8.12 -15.48
C VAL A 22 -0.37 -7.02 -15.38
N ALA A 23 0.06 -5.76 -15.50
CA ALA A 23 -0.83 -4.64 -15.78
C ALA A 23 -1.12 -4.61 -17.29
N SER A 24 -2.29 -5.09 -17.72
CA SER A 24 -2.76 -5.03 -19.09
C SER A 24 -3.20 -3.61 -19.44
N GLY A 25 -2.38 -2.92 -20.23
CA GLY A 25 -2.74 -1.70 -20.96
C GLY A 25 -2.15 -1.81 -22.37
N GLY A 26 -2.99 -2.06 -23.37
CA GLY A 26 -2.58 -2.23 -24.74
C GLY A 26 -2.07 -0.94 -25.38
N GLY A 27 -1.08 -1.06 -26.26
CA GLY A 27 -0.52 0.00 -27.11
C GLY A 27 0.65 -0.54 -27.90
N ASP A 28 0.39 -0.84 -29.15
CA ASP A 28 1.33 -1.34 -30.16
C ASP A 28 2.38 -0.27 -30.53
N GLY A 29 3.64 -0.67 -30.77
CA GLY A 29 4.67 0.23 -31.29
C GLY A 29 6.09 -0.31 -31.18
N GLY A 30 6.58 -0.87 -32.27
CA GLY A 30 7.81 -1.65 -32.40
C GLY A 30 9.15 -0.94 -32.17
N GLY A 31 10.16 -1.75 -31.97
CA GLY A 31 11.57 -1.49 -32.30
C GLY A 31 12.55 -1.47 -31.13
N GLY A 32 13.40 -2.48 -31.03
CA GLY A 32 14.61 -2.46 -30.23
C GLY A 32 14.78 -3.68 -29.31
N GLY A 33 15.23 -4.81 -29.88
CA GLY A 33 15.45 -6.06 -29.13
C GLY A 33 16.67 -5.97 -28.20
N GLY A 34 16.43 -5.74 -26.91
CA GLY A 34 17.36 -6.11 -25.85
C GLY A 34 16.74 -7.27 -25.09
N SER A 35 17.43 -8.41 -24.96
CA SER A 35 16.91 -9.58 -24.30
C SER A 35 16.66 -9.28 -22.82
N ASP A 36 15.41 -9.41 -22.34
CA ASP A 36 15.00 -9.34 -20.92
C ASP A 36 15.58 -10.50 -20.06
N LYS A 37 16.48 -11.32 -20.64
CA LYS A 37 17.10 -12.45 -19.94
C LYS A 37 18.51 -12.12 -19.52
N ALA A 38 18.80 -12.36 -18.24
CA ALA A 38 20.15 -12.26 -17.71
C ALA A 38 21.11 -13.15 -18.50
N PRO A 39 22.34 -12.65 -18.84
CA PRO A 39 23.38 -13.49 -19.43
C PRO A 39 23.67 -14.72 -18.55
N LYS A 40 24.06 -15.83 -19.19
CA LYS A 40 24.57 -17.00 -18.44
C LYS A 40 25.78 -16.54 -17.63
N ASN A 41 25.83 -16.86 -16.35
CA ASN A 41 26.87 -16.44 -15.39
C ASN A 41 26.91 -14.93 -15.02
N ALA A 42 25.86 -14.16 -15.26
CA ALA A 42 25.78 -12.80 -14.77
C ALA A 42 25.70 -12.76 -13.23
N LEU A 43 26.40 -11.80 -12.64
CA LEU A 43 26.21 -11.40 -11.24
C LEU A 43 24.85 -10.69 -11.13
N ARG A 44 23.89 -11.31 -10.50
CA ARG A 44 22.53 -10.78 -10.36
C ARG A 44 22.44 -9.93 -9.10
N ILE A 45 21.93 -8.72 -9.25
CA ILE A 45 21.67 -7.78 -8.16
C ILE A 45 20.16 -7.63 -8.01
N SER A 46 19.60 -8.20 -6.95
CA SER A 46 18.21 -7.98 -6.57
C SER A 46 18.06 -6.57 -6.00
N PHE A 47 17.15 -5.78 -6.59
CA PHE A 47 16.93 -4.38 -6.24
C PHE A 47 15.46 -4.12 -5.97
N ALA A 48 15.08 -4.00 -4.69
CA ALA A 48 13.73 -3.62 -4.28
C ALA A 48 13.57 -2.10 -4.31
N TYR A 49 12.44 -1.60 -4.86
CA TYR A 49 12.15 -0.16 -4.91
C TYR A 49 10.66 0.14 -4.72
N SER A 50 10.35 1.33 -4.20
CA SER A 50 8.96 1.75 -3.95
C SER A 50 8.22 2.13 -5.24
N PRO A 51 6.88 1.91 -5.27
CA PRO A 51 6.05 1.93 -6.49
C PRO A 51 6.09 3.22 -7.31
N GLU A 52 6.18 4.39 -6.66
CA GLU A 52 6.18 5.69 -7.34
C GLU A 52 7.41 5.91 -8.26
N LYS A 53 8.49 5.12 -8.05
CA LYS A 53 9.72 5.19 -8.85
C LYS A 53 9.71 4.27 -10.08
N GLU A 54 8.74 3.39 -10.21
CA GLU A 54 8.72 2.37 -11.27
C GLU A 54 8.91 2.95 -12.67
N LYS A 55 8.13 4.00 -13.00
CA LYS A 55 8.22 4.66 -14.33
C LYS A 55 9.60 5.26 -14.61
N LEU A 56 10.32 5.71 -13.57
CA LEU A 56 11.67 6.25 -13.67
C LEU A 56 12.71 5.12 -13.76
N LEU A 57 12.60 4.12 -12.89
CA LEU A 57 13.66 3.12 -12.68
C LEU A 57 13.65 2.00 -13.72
N VAL A 58 12.48 1.52 -14.16
CA VAL A 58 12.41 0.40 -15.12
C VAL A 58 13.19 0.68 -16.41
N PRO A 59 13.06 1.85 -17.06
CA PRO A 59 13.86 2.17 -18.24
C PRO A 59 15.38 2.26 -17.96
N LEU A 60 15.75 2.78 -16.78
CA LEU A 60 17.16 2.91 -16.37
C LEU A 60 17.78 1.55 -16.06
N ILE A 61 17.05 0.64 -15.41
CA ILE A 61 17.48 -0.74 -15.17
C ILE A 61 17.72 -1.46 -16.51
N LYS A 62 16.78 -1.34 -17.47
CA LYS A 62 16.94 -1.92 -18.80
C LYS A 62 18.16 -1.40 -19.54
N ARG A 63 18.40 -0.08 -19.46
CA ARG A 63 19.56 0.55 -20.06
C ARG A 63 20.86 0.07 -19.41
N PHE A 64 20.96 0.07 -18.07
CA PHE A 64 22.12 -0.42 -17.35
C PHE A 64 22.44 -1.88 -17.73
N ASN A 65 21.43 -2.74 -17.74
CA ASN A 65 21.59 -4.15 -18.13
C ASN A 65 22.06 -4.31 -19.57
N GLY A 66 21.64 -3.41 -20.48
CA GLY A 66 22.07 -3.39 -21.88
C GLY A 66 23.52 -2.93 -22.09
N GLU A 67 24.11 -2.20 -21.12
CA GLU A 67 25.51 -1.77 -21.18
C GLU A 67 26.50 -2.88 -20.81
N HIS A 68 26.02 -4.01 -20.28
CA HIS A 68 26.85 -5.19 -19.92
C HIS A 68 28.08 -4.85 -19.05
N LYS A 69 27.95 -3.87 -18.15
CA LYS A 69 29.01 -3.53 -17.20
C LYS A 69 29.40 -4.76 -16.38
N ALA A 70 30.69 -4.87 -16.01
CA ALA A 70 31.18 -6.05 -15.31
C ALA A 70 31.94 -5.69 -14.03
N VAL A 71 31.83 -6.55 -13.02
CA VAL A 71 32.62 -6.55 -11.79
C VAL A 71 33.36 -7.88 -11.70
N ASP A 72 34.67 -7.84 -11.47
CA ASP A 72 35.54 -9.03 -11.40
C ASP A 72 35.38 -9.97 -12.61
N GLY A 73 35.15 -9.41 -13.81
CA GLY A 73 34.96 -10.18 -15.05
C GLY A 73 33.57 -10.78 -15.24
N GLN A 74 32.64 -10.59 -14.30
CA GLN A 74 31.26 -11.04 -14.43
C GLN A 74 30.35 -9.87 -14.83
N ALA A 75 29.53 -10.05 -15.86
CA ALA A 75 28.52 -9.07 -16.26
C ALA A 75 27.50 -8.86 -15.13
N VAL A 76 27.24 -7.61 -14.78
CA VAL A 76 26.23 -7.25 -13.76
C VAL A 76 24.85 -7.18 -14.40
N PHE A 77 23.86 -7.79 -13.76
CA PHE A 77 22.47 -7.75 -14.17
C PHE A 77 21.57 -7.37 -12.98
N VAL A 78 20.90 -6.22 -13.07
CA VAL A 78 19.99 -5.74 -12.04
C VAL A 78 18.59 -6.27 -12.27
N GLN A 79 18.06 -6.96 -11.27
CA GLN A 79 16.68 -7.44 -11.24
C GLN A 79 15.86 -6.56 -10.29
N GLY A 80 15.03 -5.68 -10.87
CA GLY A 80 14.19 -4.77 -10.10
C GLY A 80 12.89 -5.41 -9.62
N GLU A 81 12.50 -5.15 -8.39
CA GLU A 81 11.23 -5.58 -7.79
C GLU A 81 10.51 -4.37 -7.16
N ASN A 82 9.25 -4.19 -7.56
CA ASN A 82 8.40 -3.12 -7.04
C ASN A 82 7.70 -3.57 -5.75
N VAL A 83 8.11 -3.02 -4.61
CA VAL A 83 7.58 -3.36 -3.28
C VAL A 83 7.33 -2.10 -2.47
N ALA A 84 6.17 -1.98 -1.83
CA ALA A 84 5.88 -0.87 -0.93
C ALA A 84 6.90 -0.80 0.21
N SER A 85 7.33 0.42 0.57
CA SER A 85 8.48 0.62 1.47
C SER A 85 8.36 -0.08 2.82
N GLY A 86 7.19 -0.04 3.47
CA GLY A 86 6.99 -0.69 4.76
C GLY A 86 6.77 -2.20 4.65
N ASP A 87 6.25 -2.70 3.52
CA ASP A 87 6.18 -4.13 3.27
C ASP A 87 7.59 -4.70 3.05
N ALA A 88 8.41 -4.05 2.23
CA ALA A 88 9.82 -4.40 2.05
C ALA A 88 10.58 -4.39 3.38
N GLU A 89 10.46 -3.30 4.18
CA GLU A 89 11.06 -3.21 5.51
C GLU A 89 10.70 -4.41 6.39
N SER A 90 9.40 -4.70 6.48
CA SER A 90 8.88 -5.81 7.29
C SER A 90 9.33 -7.18 6.81
N LYS A 91 9.47 -7.39 5.49
CA LYS A 91 9.96 -8.64 4.91
C LYS A 91 11.47 -8.80 5.10
N ILE A 92 12.26 -7.74 4.89
CA ILE A 92 13.72 -7.74 5.10
C ILE A 92 14.05 -7.99 6.58
N ALA A 93 13.37 -7.32 7.51
CA ALA A 93 13.59 -7.50 8.94
C ALA A 93 13.34 -8.94 9.42
N ARG A 94 12.58 -9.74 8.69
CA ARG A 94 12.22 -11.13 9.01
C ARG A 94 12.85 -12.16 8.07
N ASP A 95 13.84 -11.78 7.30
CA ASP A 95 14.54 -12.64 6.33
C ASP A 95 13.59 -13.33 5.32
N ARG A 96 12.55 -12.59 4.87
CA ARG A 96 11.58 -13.03 3.86
C ARG A 96 11.77 -12.34 2.50
N LEU A 97 12.58 -11.31 2.46
CA LEU A 97 13.04 -10.60 1.27
C LEU A 97 14.50 -10.26 1.48
N GLU A 98 15.35 -10.72 0.58
CA GLU A 98 16.81 -10.61 0.69
C GLU A 98 17.39 -9.82 -0.49
N PRO A 99 17.09 -8.52 -0.65
CA PRO A 99 17.65 -7.74 -1.74
C PRO A 99 19.11 -7.39 -1.45
N VAL A 100 19.89 -7.25 -2.52
CA VAL A 100 21.25 -6.66 -2.44
C VAL A 100 21.16 -5.16 -2.22
N ALA A 101 20.24 -4.49 -2.92
CA ALA A 101 19.99 -3.08 -2.78
C ALA A 101 18.50 -2.79 -2.60
N TRP A 102 18.21 -1.70 -1.88
CA TRP A 102 16.85 -1.28 -1.59
C TRP A 102 16.70 0.23 -1.71
N SER A 103 15.65 0.69 -2.38
CA SER A 103 15.30 2.11 -2.46
C SER A 103 13.87 2.33 -1.96
N PRO A 104 13.67 2.47 -0.64
CA PRO A 104 12.38 2.94 -0.10
C PRO A 104 12.13 4.39 -0.48
N SER A 105 10.90 4.88 -0.29
CA SER A 105 10.60 6.31 -0.52
C SER A 105 11.31 7.23 0.49
N SER A 106 11.69 6.75 1.66
CA SER A 106 12.35 7.56 2.69
C SER A 106 13.38 6.77 3.48
N SER A 107 14.47 7.45 3.85
CA SER A 107 15.52 6.93 4.74
C SER A 107 15.01 6.55 6.14
N LEU A 108 13.83 7.01 6.54
CA LEU A 108 13.18 6.57 7.78
C LEU A 108 13.03 5.05 7.87
N TRP A 109 12.83 4.38 6.71
CA TRP A 109 12.63 2.94 6.66
C TRP A 109 13.93 2.17 6.91
N GLY A 110 15.07 2.66 6.42
CA GLY A 110 16.38 2.05 6.75
C GLY A 110 16.66 2.09 8.24
N ARG A 111 16.34 3.23 8.90
CA ARG A 111 16.47 3.34 10.36
C ARG A 111 15.49 2.44 11.11
N LEU A 112 14.27 2.28 10.61
CA LEU A 112 13.26 1.41 11.21
C LEU A 112 13.63 -0.06 11.02
N LEU A 113 14.19 -0.42 9.85
CA LEU A 113 14.69 -1.75 9.55
C LEU A 113 15.72 -2.20 10.59
N ASP A 114 16.74 -1.40 10.86
CA ASP A 114 17.77 -1.72 11.84
C ASP A 114 17.18 -1.93 13.25
N TYR A 115 16.18 -1.11 13.59
CA TYR A 115 15.50 -1.22 14.89
C TYR A 115 14.59 -2.44 15.00
N GLU A 116 13.82 -2.78 13.97
CA GLU A 116 12.89 -3.92 13.98
C GLU A 116 13.62 -5.27 13.81
N ALA A 117 14.75 -5.28 13.08
CA ALA A 117 15.62 -6.44 12.89
C ALA A 117 16.56 -6.68 14.08
N ASP A 118 16.72 -5.70 14.97
CA ASP A 118 17.71 -5.70 16.07
C ASP A 118 19.15 -5.96 15.58
N ARG A 119 19.47 -5.46 14.37
CA ARG A 119 20.79 -5.59 13.73
C ARG A 119 20.99 -4.48 12.70
N PRO A 120 22.25 -4.01 12.46
CA PRO A 120 22.54 -2.97 11.49
C PRO A 120 22.57 -3.57 10.07
N LEU A 121 21.47 -3.43 9.33
CA LEU A 121 21.32 -3.88 7.94
C LEU A 121 21.46 -2.74 6.94
N ALA A 122 21.13 -1.50 7.34
CA ALA A 122 21.20 -0.33 6.48
C ALA A 122 22.35 0.58 6.91
N PRO A 123 23.24 1.01 5.97
CA PRO A 123 24.22 2.06 6.25
C PRO A 123 23.55 3.32 6.77
N ARG A 124 24.27 4.09 7.62
CA ARG A 124 23.73 5.33 8.20
C ARG A 124 23.47 6.42 7.17
N GLU A 125 24.32 6.49 6.16
CA GLU A 125 24.25 7.48 5.08
C GLU A 125 24.02 6.77 3.76
N ASN A 126 23.00 7.22 3.03
CA ASN A 126 22.61 6.66 1.76
C ASN A 126 22.32 7.80 0.79
N PRO A 127 22.84 7.79 -0.44
CA PRO A 127 22.56 8.83 -1.41
C PRO A 127 21.08 8.82 -1.79
N SER A 128 20.48 10.01 -1.88
CA SER A 128 19.15 10.15 -2.48
C SER A 128 19.27 10.08 -3.99
N ILE A 129 18.36 9.35 -4.64
CA ILE A 129 18.28 9.33 -6.11
C ILE A 129 17.34 10.41 -6.66
N VAL A 130 16.27 10.71 -5.96
CA VAL A 130 15.31 11.78 -6.22
C VAL A 130 14.66 12.22 -4.91
N ARG A 131 13.91 13.33 -4.93
CA ARG A 131 13.14 13.80 -3.75
C ARG A 131 11.71 14.17 -4.12
N THR A 132 10.81 14.08 -3.15
CA THR A 132 9.45 14.56 -3.27
C THR A 132 8.89 14.90 -1.89
N PRO A 133 8.23 16.06 -1.68
CA PRO A 133 7.62 16.36 -0.39
C PRO A 133 6.30 15.62 -0.22
N LEU A 134 5.96 15.26 1.01
CA LEU A 134 4.61 14.91 1.39
C LEU A 134 3.74 16.16 1.32
N VAL A 135 2.53 16.04 0.79
CA VAL A 135 1.53 17.12 0.70
C VAL A 135 0.16 16.62 1.13
N ILE A 136 -0.69 17.54 1.55
CA ILE A 136 -2.13 17.27 1.61
C ILE A 136 -2.69 17.73 0.26
N ALA A 137 -2.89 16.78 -0.66
CA ALA A 137 -3.48 17.04 -1.95
C ALA A 137 -4.99 17.22 -1.80
N MET A 138 -5.51 18.39 -2.17
CA MET A 138 -6.93 18.71 -2.05
C MET A 138 -7.47 19.16 -3.41
N TRP A 139 -8.73 18.84 -3.70
CA TRP A 139 -9.40 19.39 -4.87
C TRP A 139 -9.35 20.91 -4.84
N GLU A 140 -8.97 21.55 -5.94
CA GLU A 140 -8.84 23.01 -6.01
C GLU A 140 -10.12 23.75 -5.57
N PRO A 141 -11.36 23.35 -5.95
CA PRO A 141 -12.57 24.00 -5.45
C PRO A 141 -12.72 23.94 -3.93
N PHE A 142 -12.32 22.82 -3.28
CA PHE A 142 -12.36 22.65 -1.84
C PHE A 142 -11.30 23.51 -1.15
N ALA A 143 -10.08 23.53 -1.66
CA ALA A 143 -9.00 24.38 -1.15
C ALA A 143 -9.36 25.88 -1.25
N ARG A 144 -9.98 26.29 -2.38
CA ARG A 144 -10.46 27.66 -2.55
C ARG A 144 -11.54 28.04 -1.55
N ALA A 145 -12.45 27.13 -1.21
CA ALA A 145 -13.46 27.36 -0.16
C ALA A 145 -12.81 27.67 1.20
N LEU A 146 -11.63 27.11 1.48
CA LEU A 146 -10.85 27.36 2.70
C LEU A 146 -9.97 28.62 2.62
N GLY A 147 -9.92 29.29 1.46
CA GLY A 147 -9.17 30.53 1.24
C GLY A 147 -7.86 30.39 0.47
N TRP A 148 -7.49 29.17 0.00
CA TRP A 148 -6.34 28.98 -0.86
C TRP A 148 -6.49 29.78 -2.19
N PRO A 149 -5.41 30.34 -2.78
CA PRO A 149 -4.01 30.33 -2.33
C PRO A 149 -3.64 31.46 -1.35
N ARG A 150 -4.58 32.36 -1.03
CA ARG A 150 -4.31 33.53 -0.16
C ARG A 150 -4.02 33.12 1.30
N LYS A 151 -4.68 32.08 1.78
CA LYS A 151 -4.46 31.50 3.12
C LYS A 151 -3.66 30.20 2.97
N LYS A 152 -2.66 30.05 3.83
CA LYS A 152 -2.01 28.74 4.02
C LYS A 152 -2.94 27.83 4.79
N ILE A 153 -3.15 26.63 4.29
CA ILE A 153 -3.99 25.60 4.90
C ILE A 153 -3.05 24.55 5.50
N GLY A 154 -3.21 24.29 6.78
CA GLY A 154 -2.41 23.33 7.53
C GLY A 154 -3.26 22.41 8.40
N PHE A 155 -2.61 21.75 9.35
CA PHE A 155 -3.27 20.80 10.25
C PHE A 155 -4.35 21.45 11.12
N GLU A 156 -4.21 22.72 11.51
CA GLU A 156 -5.25 23.42 12.26
C GLU A 156 -6.59 23.40 11.51
N GLN A 157 -6.59 23.71 10.21
CA GLN A 157 -7.80 23.70 9.40
C GLN A 157 -8.32 22.29 9.16
N ILE A 158 -7.42 21.31 8.94
CA ILE A 158 -7.78 19.90 8.78
C ILE A 158 -8.45 19.34 10.04
N ILE A 159 -7.89 19.61 11.22
CA ILE A 159 -8.46 19.19 12.51
C ILE A 159 -9.85 19.83 12.71
N ARG A 160 -9.98 21.11 12.40
CA ARG A 160 -11.27 21.83 12.49
C ARG A 160 -12.32 21.21 11.58
N LEU A 161 -11.97 20.90 10.34
CA LEU A 161 -12.86 20.24 9.39
C LEU A 161 -13.21 18.81 9.83
N ALA A 162 -12.23 18.04 10.31
CA ALA A 162 -12.43 16.67 10.77
C ALA A 162 -13.39 16.58 11.98
N ARG A 163 -13.35 17.59 12.85
CA ARG A 163 -14.26 17.73 14.02
C ARG A 163 -15.64 18.26 13.65
N SER A 164 -15.77 18.93 12.51
CA SER A 164 -17.00 19.63 12.15
C SER A 164 -18.07 18.68 11.60
N ASN A 165 -19.23 18.65 12.22
CA ASN A 165 -20.41 17.98 11.65
C ASN A 165 -20.99 18.72 10.43
N GLN A 166 -20.70 20.03 10.30
CA GLN A 166 -21.14 20.86 9.19
C GLN A 166 -20.22 20.73 7.96
N GLY A 167 -18.96 20.23 8.14
CA GLY A 167 -18.00 20.12 7.06
C GLY A 167 -17.81 21.44 6.31
N PHE A 168 -17.92 21.40 4.98
CA PHE A 168 -17.76 22.58 4.12
C PHE A 168 -18.94 23.55 4.15
N ALA A 169 -20.10 23.19 4.73
CA ALA A 169 -21.19 24.13 4.94
C ALA A 169 -20.77 25.30 5.85
N ALA A 170 -19.88 25.06 6.82
CA ALA A 170 -19.27 26.11 7.64
C ALA A 170 -18.46 27.15 6.83
N TYR A 171 -18.14 26.85 5.58
CA TYR A 171 -17.44 27.72 4.63
C TYR A 171 -18.33 28.16 3.46
N GLY A 172 -19.66 28.05 3.60
CA GLY A 172 -20.64 28.43 2.59
C GLY A 172 -20.69 27.50 1.37
N LYS A 173 -20.24 26.26 1.52
CA LYS A 173 -20.20 25.24 0.44
C LYS A 173 -20.86 23.91 0.89
N PRO A 174 -22.17 23.92 1.24
CA PRO A 174 -22.86 22.72 1.72
C PRO A 174 -22.84 21.56 0.72
N GLN A 175 -22.76 21.84 -0.59
CA GLN A 175 -22.67 20.83 -1.65
C GLN A 175 -21.38 19.99 -1.59
N PHE A 176 -20.34 20.44 -0.87
CA PHE A 176 -19.11 19.67 -0.68
C PHE A 176 -19.19 18.67 0.48
N GLY A 177 -20.27 18.74 1.28
CA GLY A 177 -20.55 17.81 2.36
C GLY A 177 -19.54 17.87 3.52
N ARG A 178 -19.42 16.74 4.22
CA ARG A 178 -18.46 16.58 5.32
C ARG A 178 -17.04 16.40 4.76
N PHE A 179 -16.05 16.78 5.57
CA PHE A 179 -14.65 16.55 5.21
C PHE A 179 -14.31 15.06 5.23
N LYS A 180 -13.69 14.58 4.17
CA LYS A 180 -13.27 13.20 3.95
C LYS A 180 -11.80 13.20 3.60
N LEU A 181 -10.98 12.59 4.45
CA LEU A 181 -9.56 12.40 4.22
C LEU A 181 -9.26 10.96 3.83
N VAL A 182 -8.20 10.78 3.05
CA VAL A 182 -7.62 9.47 2.75
C VAL A 182 -6.11 9.56 2.93
N HIS A 183 -5.50 8.53 3.47
CA HIS A 183 -4.06 8.33 3.40
C HIS A 183 -3.75 6.83 3.35
N THR A 184 -2.54 6.50 2.99
CA THR A 184 -2.08 5.11 2.99
C THR A 184 -1.85 4.61 4.41
N ASN A 185 -1.85 3.29 4.59
CA ASN A 185 -1.58 2.70 5.89
C ASN A 185 -0.11 2.92 6.30
N PRO A 186 0.16 3.47 7.51
CA PRO A 186 1.50 3.72 8.03
C PRO A 186 2.41 2.49 8.18
N ASP A 187 1.84 1.30 8.19
CA ASP A 187 2.62 0.06 8.28
C ASP A 187 3.22 -0.36 6.92
N PHE A 188 2.66 0.16 5.82
CA PHE A 188 3.01 -0.24 4.46
C PHE A 188 3.65 0.88 3.63
N SER A 189 3.26 2.12 3.87
CA SER A 189 3.59 3.23 2.98
C SER A 189 4.20 4.42 3.71
N THR A 190 5.18 5.04 3.07
CA THR A 190 5.88 6.23 3.55
C THR A 190 4.95 7.42 3.75
N SER A 191 4.06 7.70 2.80
CA SER A 191 3.11 8.83 2.91
C SER A 191 2.19 8.67 4.10
N GLY A 192 1.69 7.47 4.39
CA GLY A 192 0.87 7.19 5.57
C GLY A 192 1.64 7.38 6.87
N LEU A 193 2.83 6.79 6.97
CA LEU A 193 3.66 6.94 8.18
C LEU A 193 4.05 8.40 8.39
N SER A 194 4.50 9.08 7.34
CA SER A 194 4.86 10.51 7.41
C SER A 194 3.67 11.40 7.75
N ALA A 195 2.47 11.10 7.22
CA ALA A 195 1.24 11.84 7.55
C ALA A 195 0.92 11.73 9.05
N VAL A 196 0.88 10.51 9.58
CA VAL A 196 0.58 10.29 11.00
C VAL A 196 1.65 10.91 11.91
N VAL A 197 2.92 10.84 11.53
CA VAL A 197 3.99 11.53 12.29
C VAL A 197 3.80 13.05 12.26
N ALA A 198 3.43 13.62 11.09
CA ALA A 198 3.14 15.05 10.97
C ALA A 198 1.93 15.48 11.81
N GLU A 199 0.91 14.64 11.95
CA GLU A 199 -0.23 14.85 12.85
C GLU A 199 0.20 14.93 14.33
N TYR A 200 1.12 14.05 14.76
CA TYR A 200 1.70 14.13 16.10
C TYR A 200 2.53 15.38 16.30
N TYR A 201 3.31 15.81 15.30
CA TYR A 201 4.02 17.09 15.36
C TYR A 201 3.06 18.28 15.47
N ALA A 202 2.01 18.28 14.66
CA ALA A 202 0.97 19.32 14.73
C ALA A 202 0.26 19.32 16.11
N ALA A 203 -0.03 18.14 16.68
CA ALA A 203 -0.66 18.00 17.98
C ALA A 203 0.23 18.47 19.15
N THR A 204 1.54 18.40 18.99
CA THR A 204 2.52 18.79 20.03
C THR A 204 3.12 20.18 19.82
N GLY A 205 2.91 20.80 18.65
CA GLY A 205 3.52 22.07 18.26
C GLY A 205 5.02 21.99 17.99
N LYS A 206 5.57 20.78 17.84
CA LYS A 206 6.98 20.54 17.55
C LYS A 206 7.26 20.42 16.05
N GLN A 207 8.54 20.50 15.68
CA GLN A 207 9.03 20.26 14.31
C GLN A 207 10.14 19.20 14.29
N GLU A 208 10.72 18.90 15.45
CA GLU A 208 11.76 17.88 15.63
C GLU A 208 11.71 17.32 17.06
N GLY A 209 12.42 16.25 17.33
CA GLY A 209 12.58 15.69 18.67
C GLY A 209 11.27 15.18 19.29
N LEU A 210 10.36 14.63 18.48
CA LEU A 210 9.17 13.94 18.99
C LEU A 210 9.57 12.78 19.88
N SER A 211 8.96 12.66 21.06
CA SER A 211 9.27 11.61 22.04
C SER A 211 8.14 10.58 22.16
N ALA A 212 8.48 9.36 22.61
CA ALA A 212 7.50 8.31 22.85
C ALA A 212 6.44 8.70 23.91
N ARG A 213 6.80 9.55 24.87
CA ARG A 213 5.87 10.07 25.89
C ARG A 213 4.82 10.99 25.24
N GLU A 214 5.24 11.86 24.32
CA GLU A 214 4.32 12.77 23.61
C GLU A 214 3.38 12.00 22.69
N VAL A 215 3.88 10.98 21.99
CA VAL A 215 3.06 10.09 21.15
C VAL A 215 1.95 9.41 21.97
N THR A 216 2.23 9.04 23.23
CA THR A 216 1.24 8.39 24.10
C THR A 216 0.39 9.35 24.91
N ALA A 217 0.68 10.63 24.89
CA ALA A 217 -0.08 11.64 25.62
C ALA A 217 -1.53 11.72 25.14
N SER A 218 -2.49 11.73 26.07
CA SER A 218 -3.93 11.72 25.77
C SER A 218 -4.36 12.85 24.83
N ARG A 219 -3.76 14.06 24.97
CA ARG A 219 -4.05 15.22 24.14
C ARG A 219 -3.60 14.99 22.69
N ALA A 220 -2.38 14.50 22.47
CA ALA A 220 -1.88 14.23 21.11
C ALA A 220 -2.69 13.12 20.44
N ARG A 221 -2.95 12.03 21.15
CA ARG A 221 -3.80 10.93 20.67
C ARG A 221 -5.22 11.39 20.33
N ALA A 222 -5.80 12.32 21.10
CA ALA A 222 -7.12 12.85 20.80
C ALA A 222 -7.14 13.62 19.48
N VAL A 223 -6.10 14.42 19.19
CA VAL A 223 -5.97 15.13 17.91
C VAL A 223 -5.85 14.16 16.74
N VAL A 224 -4.96 13.18 16.84
CA VAL A 224 -4.80 12.15 15.81
C VAL A 224 -6.11 11.39 15.57
N ARG A 225 -6.79 10.92 16.62
CA ARG A 225 -8.11 10.28 16.50
C ARG A 225 -9.16 11.14 15.83
N ASP A 226 -9.15 12.46 16.05
CA ASP A 226 -10.11 13.36 15.42
C ASP A 226 -9.87 13.46 13.90
N ILE A 227 -8.59 13.47 13.47
CA ILE A 227 -8.24 13.40 12.04
C ILE A 227 -8.64 12.05 11.47
N GLU A 228 -8.26 10.97 12.14
CA GLU A 228 -8.51 9.58 11.71
C GLU A 228 -10.01 9.26 11.55
N ARG A 229 -10.89 9.89 12.34
CA ARG A 229 -12.35 9.77 12.15
C ARG A 229 -12.84 10.27 10.80
N SER A 230 -12.13 11.21 10.18
CA SER A 230 -12.46 11.71 8.84
C SER A 230 -11.97 10.80 7.70
N ILE A 231 -11.17 9.78 8.03
CA ILE A 231 -10.67 8.82 7.04
C ILE A 231 -11.83 8.01 6.45
N VAL A 232 -11.85 7.92 5.13
CA VAL A 232 -12.81 7.09 4.39
C VAL A 232 -12.38 5.63 4.43
N HIS A 233 -11.13 5.38 4.09
CA HIS A 233 -10.39 4.12 4.24
C HIS A 233 -8.90 4.39 4.09
N TYR A 234 -8.07 3.38 4.36
CA TYR A 234 -6.65 3.40 4.09
C TYR A 234 -6.35 2.77 2.72
N GLY A 235 -5.11 2.77 2.30
CA GLY A 235 -4.63 2.10 1.09
C GLY A 235 -3.21 1.59 1.29
N ASP A 236 -2.78 0.68 0.45
CA ASP A 236 -1.41 0.17 0.43
C ASP A 236 -0.44 1.17 -0.22
N THR A 237 -0.88 1.84 -1.31
CA THR A 237 -0.08 2.78 -2.08
C THR A 237 -0.84 4.07 -2.39
N THR A 238 -0.11 5.17 -2.58
CA THR A 238 -0.71 6.43 -3.05
C THR A 238 -1.18 6.35 -4.50
N LEU A 239 -0.61 5.44 -5.29
CA LEU A 239 -1.05 5.19 -6.67
C LEU A 239 -2.47 4.60 -6.71
N PHE A 240 -2.76 3.63 -5.83
CA PHE A 240 -4.12 3.10 -5.67
C PHE A 240 -5.10 4.22 -5.27
N ILE A 241 -4.76 5.02 -4.26
CA ILE A 241 -5.62 6.12 -3.82
C ILE A 241 -5.84 7.14 -4.94
N ALA A 242 -4.80 7.49 -5.71
CA ALA A 242 -4.91 8.40 -6.86
C ALA A 242 -5.86 7.85 -7.93
N ASP A 243 -5.85 6.54 -8.18
CA ASP A 243 -6.79 5.88 -9.10
C ASP A 243 -8.23 5.97 -8.58
N GLN A 244 -8.46 5.71 -7.29
CA GLN A 244 -9.79 5.86 -6.67
C GLN A 244 -10.26 7.32 -6.71
N MET A 245 -9.38 8.30 -6.47
CA MET A 245 -9.67 9.73 -6.62
C MET A 245 -10.07 10.06 -8.06
N ARG A 246 -9.41 9.47 -9.06
CA ARG A 246 -9.72 9.68 -10.48
C ARG A 246 -11.10 9.12 -10.85
N LYS A 247 -11.46 7.96 -10.33
CA LYS A 247 -12.74 7.29 -10.59
C LYS A 247 -13.90 7.95 -9.84
N GLY A 248 -13.74 8.21 -8.54
CA GLY A 248 -14.80 8.69 -7.65
C GLY A 248 -14.89 10.22 -7.52
N GLY A 249 -13.87 10.95 -7.97
CA GLY A 249 -13.82 12.40 -7.92
C GLY A 249 -14.00 12.99 -6.51
N PRO A 250 -14.52 14.24 -6.43
CA PRO A 250 -14.76 14.92 -5.15
C PRO A 250 -15.74 14.20 -4.21
N GLY A 251 -16.60 13.34 -4.75
CA GLY A 251 -17.53 12.52 -3.96
C GLY A 251 -16.83 11.43 -3.14
N TYR A 252 -15.70 10.93 -3.65
CA TYR A 252 -14.92 9.89 -2.98
C TYR A 252 -14.19 10.42 -1.74
N ALA A 253 -13.40 11.48 -1.88
CA ALA A 253 -12.67 12.10 -0.78
C ALA A 253 -12.46 13.59 -1.04
N SER A 254 -12.32 14.39 0.01
CA SER A 254 -12.05 15.84 -0.07
C SER A 254 -10.56 16.11 -0.30
N ALA A 255 -9.71 15.31 0.35
CA ALA A 255 -8.25 15.45 0.33
C ALA A 255 -7.57 14.11 0.57
N VAL A 256 -6.29 14.04 0.21
CA VAL A 256 -5.44 12.87 0.42
C VAL A 256 -4.03 13.31 0.86
N ALA A 257 -3.45 12.62 1.84
CA ALA A 257 -2.03 12.76 2.12
C ALA A 257 -1.23 11.85 1.17
N MET A 258 -0.43 12.46 0.29
CA MET A 258 0.38 11.77 -0.71
C MET A 258 1.66 12.54 -1.03
N GLU A 259 2.58 11.91 -1.72
CA GLU A 259 3.75 12.59 -2.27
C GLU A 259 3.35 13.52 -3.42
N GLU A 260 4.06 14.65 -3.55
CA GLU A 260 3.86 15.63 -4.62
C GLU A 260 3.99 15.00 -6.03
N VAL A 261 4.89 14.04 -6.20
CA VAL A 261 5.05 13.31 -7.47
C VAL A 261 3.75 12.63 -7.89
N THR A 262 3.04 12.01 -6.95
CA THR A 262 1.74 11.36 -7.22
C THR A 262 0.65 12.38 -7.57
N LEU A 263 0.63 13.54 -6.91
CA LEU A 263 -0.26 14.65 -7.25
C LEU A 263 -0.01 15.15 -8.68
N LEU A 264 1.25 15.31 -9.07
CA LEU A 264 1.60 15.77 -10.42
C LEU A 264 1.22 14.74 -11.49
N ASP A 265 1.45 13.45 -11.23
CA ASP A 265 1.00 12.37 -12.13
C ASP A 265 -0.53 12.33 -12.21
N PHE A 266 -1.23 12.46 -11.08
CA PHE A 266 -2.69 12.58 -11.06
C PHE A 266 -3.17 13.73 -11.94
N ASN A 267 -2.65 14.94 -11.75
CA ASN A 267 -3.08 16.13 -12.50
C ASN A 267 -2.84 16.00 -13.99
N ARG A 268 -1.77 15.31 -14.41
CA ARG A 268 -1.48 15.00 -15.82
C ARG A 268 -2.53 14.07 -16.44
N HIS A 269 -3.07 13.12 -15.66
CA HIS A 269 -3.97 12.06 -16.13
C HIS A 269 -5.37 12.13 -15.51
N ARG A 270 -5.78 13.28 -14.96
CA ARG A 270 -7.04 13.46 -14.21
C ARG A 270 -8.33 13.31 -15.00
N GLY A 271 -8.25 13.29 -16.33
CA GLY A 271 -9.44 13.29 -17.20
C GLY A 271 -10.31 14.53 -16.96
N SER A 272 -11.60 14.33 -16.76
CA SER A 272 -12.58 15.40 -16.47
C SER A 272 -12.60 15.85 -15.01
N GLN A 273 -11.85 15.22 -14.12
CA GLN A 273 -11.83 15.57 -12.70
C GLN A 273 -11.21 16.96 -12.46
N PRO A 274 -11.63 17.69 -11.42
CA PRO A 274 -10.95 18.90 -10.99
C PRO A 274 -9.47 18.64 -10.70
N ARG A 275 -8.67 19.70 -10.77
CA ARG A 275 -7.25 19.61 -10.41
C ARG A 275 -7.10 19.45 -8.89
N LEU A 276 -6.12 18.65 -8.47
CA LEU A 276 -5.59 18.65 -7.11
C LEU A 276 -4.57 19.77 -6.94
N VAL A 277 -4.54 20.40 -5.78
CA VAL A 277 -3.52 21.37 -5.38
C VAL A 277 -2.78 20.86 -4.14
N ALA A 278 -1.47 21.04 -4.13
CA ALA A 278 -0.63 20.69 -3.01
C ALA A 278 -0.76 21.74 -1.89
N LEU A 279 -1.21 21.30 -0.74
CA LEU A 279 -1.18 22.09 0.48
C LEU A 279 0.06 21.68 1.28
N TYR A 280 0.93 22.64 1.54
CA TYR A 280 2.13 22.48 2.36
C TYR A 280 1.85 23.07 3.72
N PRO A 281 1.61 22.24 4.76
CA PRO A 281 1.25 22.72 6.08
C PRO A 281 2.30 23.71 6.64
N PRO A 282 1.88 24.86 7.16
CA PRO A 282 2.82 25.82 7.76
C PRO A 282 3.53 25.26 9.00
N GLU A 283 2.96 24.24 9.63
CA GLU A 283 3.57 23.49 10.73
C GLU A 283 4.82 22.73 10.27
N GLY A 284 4.86 22.34 9.01
CA GLY A 284 5.94 21.58 8.37
C GLY A 284 5.45 20.30 7.71
N THR A 285 6.30 19.73 6.88
CA THR A 285 6.08 18.43 6.23
C THR A 285 7.39 17.68 6.06
N PHE A 286 7.31 16.45 5.56
CA PHE A 286 8.47 15.61 5.30
C PHE A 286 8.87 15.66 3.82
N TYR A 287 10.17 15.46 3.55
CA TYR A 287 10.64 14.98 2.25
C TYR A 287 10.75 13.46 2.27
N SER A 288 10.20 12.82 1.26
CA SER A 288 10.57 11.48 0.85
C SER A 288 11.86 11.61 0.05
N ASP A 289 12.98 11.23 0.66
CA ASP A 289 14.33 11.44 0.13
C ASP A 289 14.82 10.33 -0.80
N ASN A 290 14.04 9.26 -0.93
CA ASN A 290 14.26 8.16 -1.88
C ASN A 290 15.72 7.69 -1.91
N PRO A 291 16.27 7.14 -0.81
CA PRO A 291 17.65 6.72 -0.75
C PRO A 291 17.90 5.48 -1.61
N PHE A 292 19.16 5.30 -2.05
CA PHE A 292 19.67 4.04 -2.54
C PHE A 292 20.49 3.37 -1.43
N ILE A 293 20.00 2.28 -0.89
CA ILE A 293 20.58 1.56 0.24
C ILE A 293 21.19 0.25 -0.29
N VAL A 294 22.51 0.11 -0.22
CA VAL A 294 23.16 -1.19 -0.39
C VAL A 294 23.16 -1.85 0.98
N LEU A 295 22.48 -2.99 1.13
CA LEU A 295 22.33 -3.61 2.44
C LEU A 295 23.64 -4.20 2.96
N ASP A 296 23.88 -4.01 4.25
CA ASP A 296 24.98 -4.61 4.99
C ASP A 296 24.52 -5.91 5.68
N ALA A 297 24.02 -6.82 4.85
CA ALA A 297 23.34 -8.03 5.29
C ALA A 297 24.20 -9.28 5.05
N PRO A 298 24.02 -10.36 5.85
CA PRO A 298 24.82 -11.59 5.71
C PRO A 298 24.71 -12.27 4.34
N TRP A 299 23.60 -12.07 3.63
CA TRP A 299 23.36 -12.60 2.29
C TRP A 299 23.96 -11.76 1.17
N VAL A 300 24.57 -10.59 1.48
CA VAL A 300 25.13 -9.68 0.47
C VAL A 300 26.66 -9.77 0.50
N SER A 301 27.22 -10.35 -0.56
CA SER A 301 28.68 -10.48 -0.72
C SER A 301 29.36 -9.14 -1.04
N ALA A 302 30.68 -9.08 -0.82
CA ALA A 302 31.49 -7.92 -1.18
C ALA A 302 31.44 -7.59 -2.68
N THR A 303 31.34 -8.61 -3.55
CA THR A 303 31.24 -8.44 -5.01
C THR A 303 29.89 -7.85 -5.40
N GLU A 304 28.79 -8.32 -4.79
CA GLU A 304 27.46 -7.74 -4.98
C GLU A 304 27.37 -6.29 -4.48
N LYS A 305 28.00 -5.97 -3.34
CA LYS A 305 28.09 -4.57 -2.86
C LYS A 305 28.78 -3.65 -3.89
N ARG A 306 29.89 -4.10 -4.51
CA ARG A 306 30.55 -3.34 -5.57
C ARG A 306 29.67 -3.18 -6.80
N ALA A 307 28.98 -4.23 -7.21
CA ALA A 307 28.07 -4.19 -8.35
C ALA A 307 26.85 -3.28 -8.10
N ALA A 308 26.29 -3.31 -6.89
CA ALA A 308 25.22 -2.41 -6.49
C ALA A 308 25.69 -0.95 -6.42
N GLY A 309 26.94 -0.71 -5.96
CA GLY A 309 27.59 0.61 -6.01
C GLY A 309 27.72 1.13 -7.44
N MET A 310 28.19 0.29 -8.37
CA MET A 310 28.26 0.65 -9.80
C MET A 310 26.90 1.03 -10.38
N PHE A 311 25.81 0.35 -9.97
CA PHE A 311 24.45 0.73 -10.39
C PHE A 311 23.99 2.03 -9.72
N ALA A 312 24.35 2.27 -8.46
CA ALA A 312 24.06 3.55 -7.78
C ALA A 312 24.74 4.73 -8.49
N ASP A 313 26.02 4.59 -8.86
CA ASP A 313 26.77 5.60 -9.61
C ASP A 313 26.12 5.87 -10.98
N PHE A 314 25.74 4.81 -11.69
CA PHE A 314 24.98 4.93 -12.95
C PHE A 314 23.67 5.72 -12.76
N LEU A 315 22.89 5.43 -11.72
CA LEU A 315 21.67 6.19 -11.46
C LEU A 315 21.96 7.66 -11.14
N ALA A 316 23.02 7.94 -10.38
CA ALA A 316 23.43 9.30 -10.05
C ALA A 316 23.84 10.11 -11.29
N ASP A 317 24.54 9.48 -12.25
CA ASP A 317 24.95 10.10 -13.50
C ASP A 317 23.77 10.33 -14.46
N GLU A 318 22.82 9.39 -14.52
CA GLU A 318 21.70 9.42 -15.46
C GLU A 318 20.51 10.27 -15.00
N ILE A 319 20.29 10.37 -13.69
CA ILE A 319 19.10 11.09 -13.17
C ILE A 319 19.42 12.59 -13.05
N SER A 320 19.38 13.28 -14.19
CA SER A 320 19.45 14.75 -14.19
C SER A 320 18.19 15.36 -13.56
N PRO A 321 18.23 16.65 -13.15
CA PRO A 321 17.05 17.38 -12.68
C PRO A 321 15.88 17.34 -13.66
N GLU A 322 16.15 17.40 -14.97
CA GLU A 322 15.14 17.35 -16.02
C GLU A 322 14.52 15.95 -16.15
N LEU A 323 15.34 14.89 -16.02
CA LEU A 323 14.83 13.53 -16.04
C LEU A 323 13.97 13.26 -14.80
N ALA A 324 14.43 13.62 -13.60
CA ALA A 324 13.65 13.51 -12.38
C ALA A 324 12.31 14.25 -12.50
N ALA A 325 12.34 15.49 -12.99
CA ALA A 325 11.15 16.31 -13.17
C ALA A 325 10.17 15.75 -14.21
N ARG A 326 10.66 15.10 -15.28
CA ARG A 326 9.79 14.43 -16.27
C ARG A 326 8.83 13.44 -15.61
N PHE A 327 9.26 12.80 -14.53
CA PHE A 327 8.47 11.88 -13.73
C PHE A 327 7.82 12.54 -12.50
N GLY A 328 7.95 13.87 -12.34
CA GLY A 328 7.33 14.63 -11.25
C GLY A 328 8.15 14.70 -9.97
N PHE A 329 9.37 14.17 -9.97
CA PHE A 329 10.28 14.28 -8.83
C PHE A 329 11.04 15.61 -8.81
N ARG A 330 11.51 15.98 -7.64
CA ARG A 330 12.48 17.05 -7.44
C ARG A 330 13.90 16.48 -7.48
N PRO A 331 14.92 17.31 -7.81
CA PRO A 331 16.32 16.87 -7.77
C PRO A 331 16.72 16.27 -6.42
N ALA A 332 17.65 15.32 -6.45
CA ALA A 332 18.25 14.75 -5.25
C ALA A 332 18.98 15.80 -4.40
N ASP A 333 19.70 16.72 -5.06
CA ASP A 333 20.36 17.84 -4.40
C ASP A 333 19.38 18.99 -4.13
N LEU A 334 19.16 19.30 -2.84
CA LEU A 334 18.26 20.39 -2.41
C LEU A 334 18.75 21.80 -2.83
N LYS A 335 20.01 21.95 -3.25
CA LYS A 335 20.53 23.23 -3.79
C LYS A 335 20.02 23.50 -5.19
N GLN A 336 19.65 22.46 -5.93
CA GLN A 336 19.09 22.58 -7.27
C GLN A 336 17.61 22.94 -7.19
N LYS A 337 17.19 23.89 -8.02
CA LYS A 337 15.79 24.31 -8.07
C LYS A 337 14.94 23.28 -8.80
N PRO A 338 13.72 22.98 -8.29
CA PRO A 338 12.78 22.17 -9.04
C PRO A 338 12.45 22.83 -10.40
N VAL A 339 12.34 22.01 -11.43
CA VAL A 339 11.96 22.45 -12.78
C VAL A 339 10.56 21.92 -13.13
N PRO A 340 9.87 22.48 -14.17
CA PRO A 340 8.59 21.95 -14.61
C PRO A 340 8.65 20.44 -14.87
N PRO A 341 7.59 19.66 -14.47
CA PRO A 341 6.23 20.08 -14.14
C PRO A 341 5.99 20.54 -12.69
N VAL A 342 6.99 20.61 -11.82
CA VAL A 342 6.83 21.15 -10.46
C VAL A 342 6.55 22.65 -10.57
N SER A 343 5.28 23.03 -10.61
CA SER A 343 4.84 24.41 -10.80
C SER A 343 3.44 24.65 -10.25
N ARG A 344 3.14 25.91 -9.94
CA ARG A 344 1.81 26.31 -9.48
C ARG A 344 0.71 26.04 -10.52
N ALA A 345 1.05 26.11 -11.80
CA ALA A 345 0.14 25.76 -12.90
C ALA A 345 -0.28 24.29 -12.83
N ASN A 346 0.61 23.40 -12.39
CA ASN A 346 0.35 21.98 -12.24
C ASN A 346 -0.09 21.58 -10.82
N GLY A 347 -0.35 22.55 -9.93
CA GLY A 347 -0.84 22.31 -8.58
C GLY A 347 0.22 22.18 -7.49
N ALA A 348 1.51 22.27 -7.83
CA ALA A 348 2.63 22.23 -6.88
C ALA A 348 3.34 23.59 -6.81
N ASP A 349 3.87 23.96 -5.65
CA ASP A 349 4.65 25.18 -5.50
C ASP A 349 6.16 24.85 -5.38
N PRO A 350 6.98 25.23 -6.38
CA PRO A 350 8.41 24.94 -6.35
C PRO A 350 9.16 25.63 -5.20
N SER A 351 8.57 26.65 -4.57
CA SER A 351 9.15 27.37 -3.44
C SER A 351 8.79 26.78 -2.06
N GLU A 352 7.92 25.78 -2.01
CA GLU A 352 7.52 25.04 -0.80
C GLU A 352 8.14 23.61 -0.84
N PRO A 353 8.22 22.93 0.32
CA PRO A 353 7.87 23.39 1.67
C PRO A 353 8.92 24.35 2.24
N LYS A 354 8.49 25.31 3.07
CA LYS A 354 9.38 26.21 3.80
C LYS A 354 9.91 25.58 5.09
N ARG A 355 9.19 24.60 5.61
CA ARG A 355 9.54 23.90 6.85
C ARG A 355 9.53 22.40 6.60
N VAL A 356 10.65 21.78 6.96
CA VAL A 356 10.83 20.32 6.90
C VAL A 356 10.86 19.79 8.31
N LEU A 357 10.05 18.78 8.58
CA LEU A 357 10.00 18.12 9.89
C LEU A 357 11.19 17.18 10.05
N GLY A 358 11.76 17.17 11.25
CA GLY A 358 12.82 16.23 11.60
C GLY A 358 12.30 14.80 11.73
N LEU A 359 13.06 13.82 11.23
CA LEU A 359 12.71 12.41 11.37
C LEU A 359 12.82 11.99 12.85
N PRO A 360 11.76 11.39 13.44
CA PRO A 360 11.85 10.85 14.79
C PRO A 360 12.84 9.68 14.89
N GLU A 361 13.30 9.41 16.11
CA GLU A 361 14.07 8.22 16.41
C GLU A 361 13.27 6.93 16.07
N PRO A 362 13.93 5.83 15.64
CA PRO A 362 13.27 4.59 15.24
C PRO A 362 12.28 4.05 16.28
N ARG A 363 12.67 4.07 17.56
CA ARG A 363 11.79 3.67 18.68
C ARG A 363 10.51 4.51 18.77
N VAL A 364 10.59 5.78 18.38
CA VAL A 364 9.44 6.70 18.37
C VAL A 364 8.55 6.40 17.18
N LEU A 365 9.12 6.14 16.00
CA LEU A 365 8.40 5.68 14.80
C LEU A 365 7.63 4.38 15.08
N ALA A 366 8.28 3.38 15.65
CA ALA A 366 7.64 2.13 16.08
C ALA A 366 6.52 2.38 17.11
N LYS A 367 6.70 3.38 18.00
CA LYS A 367 5.66 3.77 18.96
C LYS A 367 4.49 4.47 18.26
N VAL A 368 4.75 5.32 17.27
CA VAL A 368 3.71 5.95 16.42
C VAL A 368 2.87 4.88 15.74
N LYS A 369 3.49 3.93 15.03
CA LYS A 369 2.79 2.80 14.36
C LYS A 369 1.88 2.05 15.35
N ARG A 370 2.41 1.65 16.52
CA ARG A 370 1.61 0.93 17.54
C ARG A 370 0.46 1.74 18.10
N THR A 371 0.68 3.05 18.36
CA THR A 371 -0.36 3.91 18.92
C THR A 371 -1.44 4.22 17.89
N TRP A 372 -1.03 4.46 16.64
CA TRP A 372 -1.95 4.67 15.53
C TRP A 372 -2.87 3.45 15.30
N ARG A 373 -2.34 2.22 15.30
CA ARG A 373 -3.17 0.99 15.18
C ARG A 373 -4.28 0.92 16.23
N ALA A 374 -4.08 1.52 17.41
CA ALA A 374 -5.11 1.58 18.45
C ALA A 374 -6.08 2.77 18.27
N ASP A 375 -5.65 3.85 17.62
CA ASP A 375 -6.40 5.12 17.50
C ASP A 375 -7.02 5.33 16.11
N ARG A 376 -6.61 4.57 15.08
CA ARG A 376 -7.12 4.62 13.73
C ARG A 376 -8.64 4.38 13.65
N LYS A 377 -9.26 4.78 12.56
CA LYS A 377 -10.66 4.46 12.30
C LYS A 377 -10.84 2.93 12.31
N PRO A 378 -11.71 2.39 13.17
CA PRO A 378 -11.92 0.95 13.22
C PRO A 378 -12.72 0.44 12.01
N ALA A 379 -12.71 -0.88 11.79
CA ALA A 379 -13.40 -1.52 10.67
C ALA A 379 -14.49 -2.50 11.10
N ASN A 380 -15.44 -2.73 10.21
CA ASN A 380 -16.32 -3.90 10.16
C ASN A 380 -15.86 -4.75 8.98
N VAL A 381 -15.40 -5.95 9.22
CA VAL A 381 -14.90 -6.87 8.19
C VAL A 381 -15.69 -8.17 8.23
N LEU A 382 -16.29 -8.54 7.13
CA LEU A 382 -16.88 -9.86 6.94
C LEU A 382 -15.99 -10.67 5.99
N LEU A 383 -15.46 -11.77 6.49
CA LEU A 383 -14.76 -12.76 5.70
C LEU A 383 -15.81 -13.69 5.06
N VAL A 384 -15.72 -13.89 3.76
CA VAL A 384 -16.58 -14.79 2.96
C VAL A 384 -15.64 -15.80 2.30
N LEU A 385 -15.58 -17.00 2.87
CA LEU A 385 -14.59 -18.01 2.54
C LEU A 385 -15.23 -19.17 1.80
N ASP A 386 -14.65 -19.51 0.66
CA ASP A 386 -14.97 -20.71 -0.10
C ASP A 386 -14.58 -21.97 0.68
N THR A 387 -15.52 -22.89 0.76
CA THR A 387 -15.35 -24.24 1.32
C THR A 387 -15.88 -25.30 0.35
N SER A 388 -15.88 -25.01 -0.96
CA SER A 388 -16.26 -25.96 -2.01
C SER A 388 -15.28 -27.13 -2.10
N GLY A 389 -15.66 -28.18 -2.82
CA GLY A 389 -14.88 -29.42 -2.94
C GLY A 389 -13.48 -29.19 -3.53
N SER A 390 -13.30 -28.20 -4.43
CA SER A 390 -12.00 -27.82 -5.02
C SER A 390 -10.99 -27.35 -3.97
N MET A 391 -11.46 -26.73 -2.89
CA MET A 391 -10.60 -26.26 -1.78
C MET A 391 -9.90 -27.42 -1.01
N SER A 392 -10.28 -28.67 -1.24
CA SER A 392 -9.58 -29.84 -0.71
C SER A 392 -8.29 -30.15 -1.46
N GLN A 393 -8.13 -29.63 -2.69
CA GLN A 393 -6.97 -29.89 -3.54
C GLN A 393 -5.76 -29.06 -3.06
N GLU A 394 -4.55 -29.58 -3.25
CA GLU A 394 -3.27 -28.86 -3.03
C GLU A 394 -3.19 -28.12 -1.68
N ASP A 395 -3.80 -28.66 -0.63
CA ASP A 395 -3.87 -28.01 0.69
C ASP A 395 -4.48 -26.61 0.71
N ARG A 396 -5.27 -26.23 -0.33
CA ARG A 396 -5.83 -24.87 -0.48
C ARG A 396 -6.57 -24.40 0.77
N LEU A 397 -7.48 -25.20 1.32
CA LEU A 397 -8.22 -24.83 2.54
C LEU A 397 -7.27 -24.69 3.75
N THR A 398 -6.28 -25.58 3.88
CA THR A 398 -5.29 -25.52 4.97
C THR A 398 -4.51 -24.20 4.92
N ARG A 399 -4.04 -23.83 3.75
CA ARG A 399 -3.30 -22.56 3.56
C ARG A 399 -4.19 -21.34 3.71
N ALA A 400 -5.44 -21.38 3.23
CA ALA A 400 -6.42 -20.33 3.48
C ALA A 400 -6.65 -20.13 5.00
N LYS A 401 -6.75 -21.20 5.80
CA LYS A 401 -6.81 -21.14 7.27
C LYS A 401 -5.56 -20.50 7.88
N GLN A 402 -4.37 -20.78 7.35
CA GLN A 402 -3.10 -20.15 7.80
C GLN A 402 -3.10 -18.65 7.48
N GLY A 403 -3.53 -18.27 6.27
CA GLY A 403 -3.69 -16.88 5.87
C GLY A 403 -4.67 -16.12 6.77
N LEU A 404 -5.82 -16.72 7.09
CA LEU A 404 -6.75 -16.15 8.08
C LEU A 404 -6.12 -16.01 9.47
N GLY A 405 -5.26 -16.95 9.86
CA GLY A 405 -4.46 -16.85 11.08
C GLY A 405 -3.55 -15.63 11.08
N THR A 406 -2.94 -15.30 9.93
CA THR A 406 -2.14 -14.09 9.74
C THR A 406 -3.01 -12.84 9.80
N PHE A 407 -4.14 -12.81 9.10
CA PHE A 407 -5.13 -11.73 9.19
C PHE A 407 -5.54 -11.44 10.64
N PHE A 408 -5.86 -12.47 11.43
CA PHE A 408 -6.23 -12.32 12.84
C PHE A 408 -5.09 -11.81 13.76
N ARG A 409 -3.86 -11.75 13.28
CA ARG A 409 -2.73 -11.08 14.00
C ARG A 409 -2.67 -9.59 13.69
N GLU A 410 -3.07 -9.19 12.49
CA GLU A 410 -3.02 -7.80 12.03
C GLU A 410 -4.27 -6.99 12.43
N VAL A 411 -5.42 -7.65 12.60
CA VAL A 411 -6.69 -6.99 12.97
C VAL A 411 -6.59 -6.30 14.33
N SER A 412 -7.05 -5.05 14.39
CA SER A 412 -7.12 -4.29 15.64
C SER A 412 -8.16 -4.87 16.60
N PRO A 413 -7.89 -4.87 17.91
CA PRO A 413 -8.90 -5.24 18.92
C PRO A 413 -10.19 -4.42 18.86
N ASN A 414 -10.14 -3.22 18.27
CA ASN A 414 -11.29 -2.31 18.10
C ASN A 414 -12.12 -2.61 16.85
N ASP A 415 -11.62 -3.45 15.94
CA ASP A 415 -12.36 -3.89 14.76
C ASP A 415 -13.46 -4.88 15.12
N ARG A 416 -14.42 -5.03 14.22
CA ARG A 416 -15.43 -6.08 14.25
C ARG A 416 -15.20 -7.02 13.08
N VAL A 417 -15.16 -8.31 13.37
CA VAL A 417 -14.91 -9.34 12.35
C VAL A 417 -16.00 -10.39 12.42
N GLY A 418 -16.47 -10.81 11.26
CA GLY A 418 -17.39 -11.93 11.09
C GLY A 418 -16.84 -12.94 10.09
N LEU A 419 -17.45 -14.12 10.02
CA LEU A 419 -17.12 -15.19 9.08
C LEU A 419 -18.41 -15.81 8.52
N THR A 420 -18.47 -15.85 7.21
CA THR A 420 -19.42 -16.62 6.42
C THR A 420 -18.63 -17.58 5.55
N THR A 421 -19.04 -18.82 5.45
CA THR A 421 -18.53 -19.76 4.45
C THR A 421 -19.57 -20.01 3.38
N PHE A 422 -19.12 -20.47 2.24
CA PHE A 422 -20.01 -20.91 1.17
C PHE A 422 -19.42 -22.11 0.43
N SER A 423 -20.32 -22.93 -0.07
CA SER A 423 -20.14 -23.96 -1.08
C SER A 423 -21.37 -23.89 -2.00
N ASP A 424 -22.16 -24.93 -2.15
CA ASP A 424 -23.53 -24.91 -2.70
C ASP A 424 -24.52 -24.14 -1.78
N ARG A 425 -24.14 -23.89 -0.53
CA ARG A 425 -24.89 -23.16 0.50
C ARG A 425 -24.09 -22.11 1.19
N ILE A 426 -24.73 -20.99 1.55
CA ILE A 426 -24.13 -19.90 2.30
C ILE A 426 -24.38 -20.11 3.80
N GLN A 427 -23.32 -20.19 4.60
CA GLN A 427 -23.38 -20.46 6.04
C GLN A 427 -22.76 -19.31 6.85
N PRO A 428 -23.58 -18.44 7.47
CA PRO A 428 -23.08 -17.43 8.41
C PRO A 428 -22.65 -18.10 9.73
N LEU A 429 -21.34 -18.25 9.95
CA LEU A 429 -20.81 -18.98 11.10
C LEU A 429 -20.52 -18.08 12.31
N VAL A 430 -20.00 -16.86 12.05
CA VAL A 430 -19.71 -15.89 13.12
C VAL A 430 -20.21 -14.52 12.68
N PRO A 431 -21.10 -13.86 13.45
CA PRO A 431 -21.59 -12.52 13.10
C PRO A 431 -20.48 -11.47 13.23
N VAL A 432 -20.60 -10.36 12.45
CA VAL A 432 -19.71 -9.20 12.57
C VAL A 432 -19.88 -8.58 13.95
N SER A 433 -18.94 -8.83 14.84
CA SER A 433 -18.97 -8.40 16.24
C SER A 433 -17.56 -8.07 16.71
N PRO A 434 -17.38 -7.40 17.88
CA PRO A 434 -16.08 -6.97 18.36
C PRO A 434 -15.05 -8.09 18.35
N PHE A 435 -13.94 -7.89 17.62
CA PHE A 435 -12.91 -8.92 17.42
C PHE A 435 -12.34 -9.44 18.75
N ARG A 436 -12.18 -8.54 19.73
CA ARG A 436 -11.73 -8.92 21.06
C ARG A 436 -12.60 -10.02 21.70
N ALA A 437 -13.91 -9.97 21.47
CA ALA A 437 -14.88 -10.91 22.05
C ALA A 437 -14.97 -12.21 21.25
N ASN A 438 -14.87 -12.15 19.91
CA ASN A 438 -15.11 -13.32 19.06
C ASN A 438 -13.84 -13.98 18.50
N ARG A 439 -12.63 -13.48 18.81
CA ARG A 439 -11.36 -14.01 18.31
C ARG A 439 -11.17 -15.52 18.56
N ALA A 440 -11.51 -15.97 19.76
CA ALA A 440 -11.39 -17.40 20.09
C ALA A 440 -12.38 -18.22 19.24
N ARG A 441 -13.63 -17.77 19.13
CA ARG A 441 -14.66 -18.43 18.31
C ARG A 441 -14.27 -18.46 16.83
N LEU A 442 -13.77 -17.36 16.26
CA LEU A 442 -13.29 -17.30 14.88
C LEU A 442 -12.18 -18.33 14.64
N ARG A 443 -11.18 -18.42 15.53
CA ARG A 443 -10.09 -19.40 15.41
C ARG A 443 -10.58 -20.83 15.48
N GLN A 444 -11.48 -21.12 16.41
CA GLN A 444 -12.08 -22.44 16.55
C GLN A 444 -12.81 -22.83 15.27
N VAL A 445 -13.75 -21.99 14.82
CA VAL A 445 -14.56 -22.26 13.63
C VAL A 445 -13.71 -22.44 12.38
N VAL A 446 -12.69 -21.56 12.17
CA VAL A 446 -11.75 -21.70 11.05
C VAL A 446 -10.99 -23.03 11.12
N GLY A 447 -10.61 -23.48 12.30
CA GLY A 447 -9.94 -24.79 12.48
C GLY A 447 -10.82 -25.98 12.06
N GLU A 448 -12.13 -25.88 12.32
CA GLU A 448 -13.11 -26.94 12.08
C GLU A 448 -13.66 -26.99 10.63
N LEU A 449 -13.33 -26.02 9.75
CA LEU A 449 -13.81 -25.99 8.37
C LEU A 449 -13.34 -27.21 7.59
N ILE A 450 -14.23 -27.75 6.77
CA ILE A 450 -13.99 -28.83 5.81
C ILE A 450 -14.44 -28.37 4.43
N ALA A 451 -13.85 -28.91 3.38
CA ALA A 451 -14.19 -28.60 1.99
C ALA A 451 -15.18 -29.65 1.47
N ASP A 452 -16.33 -29.19 0.92
CA ASP A 452 -17.38 -30.03 0.32
C ASP A 452 -18.34 -29.17 -0.50
N GLY A 453 -19.01 -29.78 -1.50
CA GLY A 453 -20.06 -29.17 -2.31
C GLY A 453 -19.57 -28.36 -3.51
N GLY A 454 -20.47 -27.61 -4.13
CA GLY A 454 -20.22 -26.74 -5.27
C GLY A 454 -19.77 -25.33 -4.85
N THR A 455 -19.92 -24.31 -5.72
CA THR A 455 -19.37 -22.96 -5.52
C THR A 455 -20.41 -21.89 -5.86
N ALA A 456 -21.04 -21.25 -4.85
CA ALA A 456 -22.00 -20.17 -5.01
C ALA A 456 -21.38 -18.79 -4.66
N VAL A 457 -20.29 -18.39 -5.36
CA VAL A 457 -19.49 -17.22 -5.01
C VAL A 457 -20.24 -15.90 -5.20
N PHE A 458 -21.07 -15.77 -6.24
CA PHE A 458 -21.80 -14.53 -6.50
C PHE A 458 -22.90 -14.30 -5.47
N ASP A 459 -23.72 -15.32 -5.19
CA ASP A 459 -24.75 -15.25 -4.16
C ASP A 459 -24.14 -14.99 -2.77
N ALA A 460 -23.00 -15.62 -2.44
CA ALA A 460 -22.28 -15.40 -1.19
C ALA A 460 -21.71 -13.96 -1.08
N THR A 461 -21.22 -13.43 -2.18
CA THR A 461 -20.73 -12.03 -2.23
C THR A 461 -21.88 -11.04 -2.00
N ILE A 462 -23.03 -11.24 -2.65
CA ILE A 462 -24.23 -10.40 -2.45
C ILE A 462 -24.71 -10.49 -1.00
N ALA A 463 -24.78 -11.69 -0.44
CA ALA A 463 -25.21 -11.90 0.94
C ALA A 463 -24.27 -11.21 1.93
N GLY A 464 -22.96 -11.36 1.75
CA GLY A 464 -21.92 -10.69 2.55
C GLY A 464 -22.01 -9.17 2.46
N PHE A 465 -22.14 -8.64 1.26
CA PHE A 465 -22.30 -7.21 1.02
C PHE A 465 -23.55 -6.65 1.72
N ARG A 466 -24.70 -7.28 1.53
CA ARG A 466 -25.96 -6.87 2.18
C ARG A 466 -25.86 -6.93 3.70
N ARG A 467 -25.19 -7.95 4.23
CA ARG A 467 -24.97 -8.11 5.67
C ARG A 467 -24.16 -6.96 6.26
N VAL A 468 -23.03 -6.60 5.66
CA VAL A 468 -22.20 -5.49 6.14
C VAL A 468 -22.91 -4.13 5.93
N ARG A 469 -23.58 -3.94 4.79
CA ARG A 469 -24.37 -2.72 4.51
C ARG A 469 -25.50 -2.50 5.51
N SER A 470 -26.11 -3.57 6.01
CA SER A 470 -27.19 -3.49 7.00
C SER A 470 -26.75 -2.96 8.36
N LEU A 471 -25.43 -2.97 8.67
CA LEU A 471 -24.88 -2.41 9.90
C LEU A 471 -25.03 -0.88 9.96
N ARG A 472 -25.10 -0.19 8.81
CA ARG A 472 -25.22 1.28 8.69
C ARG A 472 -24.22 2.05 9.56
N ASP A 473 -23.00 1.54 9.68
CA ASP A 473 -21.98 2.05 10.60
C ASP A 473 -20.98 2.96 9.85
N GLU A 474 -21.25 4.26 9.85
CA GLU A 474 -20.37 5.30 9.24
C GLU A 474 -19.11 5.57 10.08
N ALA A 475 -19.13 5.22 11.36
CA ALA A 475 -18.00 5.41 12.24
C ALA A 475 -16.88 4.39 11.98
N ARG A 476 -17.11 3.41 11.08
CA ARG A 476 -16.18 2.34 10.74
C ARG A 476 -15.96 2.23 9.24
N ILE A 477 -14.84 1.66 8.86
CA ILE A 477 -14.59 1.20 7.49
C ILE A 477 -15.35 -0.10 7.31
N ASN A 478 -16.18 -0.21 6.25
CA ASN A 478 -16.99 -1.37 6.01
C ASN A 478 -16.41 -2.20 4.86
N ALA A 479 -16.10 -3.47 5.10
CA ALA A 479 -15.43 -4.33 4.13
C ALA A 479 -15.98 -5.76 4.11
N VAL A 480 -15.99 -6.34 2.92
CA VAL A 480 -16.19 -7.78 2.68
C VAL A 480 -14.93 -8.31 2.00
N VAL A 481 -14.40 -9.42 2.48
CA VAL A 481 -13.24 -10.10 1.88
C VAL A 481 -13.71 -11.46 1.41
N VAL A 482 -13.74 -11.66 0.10
CA VAL A 482 -14.17 -12.90 -0.55
C VAL A 482 -12.94 -13.66 -1.02
N LEU A 483 -12.83 -14.93 -0.64
CA LEU A 483 -11.81 -15.86 -1.13
C LEU A 483 -12.48 -17.05 -1.81
N THR A 484 -12.06 -17.35 -3.03
CA THR A 484 -12.47 -18.54 -3.80
C THR A 484 -11.32 -19.04 -4.66
N ASP A 485 -11.25 -20.33 -4.90
CA ASP A 485 -10.28 -20.97 -5.79
C ASP A 485 -10.88 -21.39 -7.15
N GLY A 486 -12.18 -21.19 -7.35
CA GLY A 486 -12.90 -21.71 -8.50
C GLY A 486 -13.88 -20.75 -9.17
N GLU A 487 -14.43 -21.24 -10.28
CA GLU A 487 -15.55 -20.62 -10.98
C GLU A 487 -16.86 -20.86 -10.22
N ASP A 488 -17.80 -19.95 -10.41
CA ASP A 488 -19.16 -20.09 -9.86
C ASP A 488 -19.89 -21.23 -10.57
N THR A 489 -20.46 -22.13 -9.78
CA THR A 489 -21.22 -23.29 -10.30
C THR A 489 -22.67 -23.35 -9.82
N ASP A 490 -22.97 -22.71 -8.68
CA ASP A 490 -24.21 -22.89 -7.95
C ASP A 490 -24.94 -21.60 -7.58
N SER A 491 -24.44 -20.42 -7.98
CA SER A 491 -25.18 -19.17 -7.74
C SER A 491 -26.40 -19.03 -8.63
N ASN A 492 -27.42 -18.38 -8.10
CA ASN A 492 -28.58 -17.92 -8.90
C ASN A 492 -28.28 -16.57 -9.59
N ALA A 493 -27.43 -15.76 -8.99
CA ALA A 493 -26.96 -14.48 -9.53
C ALA A 493 -25.76 -14.69 -10.45
N ASP A 494 -25.54 -13.77 -11.39
CA ASP A 494 -24.33 -13.70 -12.19
C ASP A 494 -23.35 -12.60 -11.70
N ALA A 495 -22.18 -12.52 -12.31
CA ALA A 495 -21.18 -11.52 -11.96
C ALA A 495 -21.67 -10.08 -12.15
N GLN A 496 -22.53 -9.83 -13.16
CA GLN A 496 -23.07 -8.50 -13.44
C GLN A 496 -24.07 -8.08 -12.36
N ASP A 497 -24.88 -9.01 -11.86
CA ASP A 497 -25.80 -8.76 -10.74
C ASP A 497 -25.04 -8.30 -9.50
N VAL A 498 -23.88 -8.92 -9.19
CA VAL A 498 -23.02 -8.50 -8.08
C VAL A 498 -22.46 -7.11 -8.35
N VAL A 499 -21.91 -6.85 -9.55
CA VAL A 499 -21.37 -5.55 -9.95
C VAL A 499 -22.41 -4.44 -9.78
N ASP A 500 -23.64 -4.68 -10.21
CA ASP A 500 -24.73 -3.69 -10.11
C ASP A 500 -25.16 -3.47 -8.66
N GLN A 501 -25.16 -4.54 -7.84
CA GLN A 501 -25.48 -4.47 -6.41
C GLN A 501 -24.45 -3.65 -5.62
N VAL A 502 -23.14 -3.76 -5.94
CA VAL A 502 -22.06 -3.11 -5.19
C VAL A 502 -21.70 -1.73 -5.72
N ARG A 503 -22.12 -1.38 -6.94
CA ARG A 503 -21.87 -0.10 -7.60
C ARG A 503 -22.76 1.00 -7.03
N GLY A 504 -22.30 2.26 -7.12
CA GLY A 504 -23.16 3.43 -6.93
C GLY A 504 -23.73 3.60 -5.52
N GLN A 505 -22.97 3.22 -4.49
CA GLN A 505 -23.45 3.22 -3.10
C GLN A 505 -23.66 4.62 -2.47
N GLY A 506 -23.53 5.70 -3.24
CA GLY A 506 -23.74 7.06 -2.73
C GLY A 506 -22.59 7.60 -1.90
N ASP A 507 -22.83 7.93 -0.62
CA ASP A 507 -21.80 8.51 0.23
C ASP A 507 -20.67 7.51 0.53
N SER A 508 -19.42 7.90 0.25
CA SER A 508 -18.23 7.07 0.44
C SER A 508 -17.98 6.69 1.92
N SER A 509 -18.56 7.42 2.87
CA SER A 509 -18.46 7.10 4.30
C SER A 509 -19.27 5.86 4.71
N GLN A 510 -20.31 5.53 3.94
CA GLN A 510 -21.16 4.34 4.14
C GLN A 510 -20.80 3.20 3.19
N GLN A 511 -19.85 3.41 2.30
CA GLN A 511 -19.50 2.46 1.27
C GLN A 511 -18.96 1.16 1.87
N VAL A 512 -19.52 0.03 1.40
CA VAL A 512 -18.99 -1.31 1.68
C VAL A 512 -18.07 -1.70 0.52
N ARG A 513 -16.79 -1.92 0.82
CA ARG A 513 -15.79 -2.34 -0.17
C ARG A 513 -15.67 -3.84 -0.20
N VAL A 514 -15.67 -4.41 -1.39
CA VAL A 514 -15.47 -5.84 -1.59
C VAL A 514 -14.04 -6.06 -2.07
N PHE A 515 -13.27 -6.80 -1.30
CA PHE A 515 -11.95 -7.28 -1.67
C PHE A 515 -12.10 -8.74 -2.10
N THR A 516 -11.50 -9.09 -3.22
CA THR A 516 -11.61 -10.44 -3.75
C THR A 516 -10.24 -11.08 -3.87
N ILE A 517 -10.14 -12.35 -3.53
CA ILE A 517 -8.94 -13.17 -3.64
C ILE A 517 -9.27 -14.32 -4.58
N ALA A 518 -8.74 -14.26 -5.80
CA ALA A 518 -8.74 -15.39 -6.74
C ALA A 518 -7.55 -16.29 -6.37
N TYR A 519 -7.84 -17.46 -5.82
CA TYR A 519 -6.89 -18.32 -5.12
C TYR A 519 -6.63 -19.59 -5.92
N SER A 520 -5.83 -19.54 -6.90
CA SER A 520 -5.15 -20.56 -7.71
C SER A 520 -5.02 -20.13 -9.17
N ALA A 521 -4.14 -20.80 -9.93
CA ALA A 521 -3.98 -20.57 -11.38
C ALA A 521 -5.24 -20.96 -12.19
N GLU A 522 -6.08 -21.85 -11.65
CA GLU A 522 -7.31 -22.33 -12.29
C GLU A 522 -8.47 -21.32 -12.20
N ALA A 523 -8.36 -20.30 -11.33
CA ALA A 523 -9.33 -19.22 -11.21
C ALA A 523 -9.39 -18.26 -12.43
N GLY A 524 -8.80 -18.63 -13.57
CA GLY A 524 -8.64 -17.76 -14.75
C GLY A 524 -9.94 -17.09 -15.23
N GLY A 525 -11.06 -17.83 -15.33
CA GLY A 525 -12.37 -17.29 -15.69
C GLY A 525 -12.98 -16.45 -14.56
N ALA A 526 -12.91 -16.93 -13.32
CA ALA A 526 -13.44 -16.26 -12.13
C ALA A 526 -12.65 -14.99 -11.79
N ALA A 527 -11.33 -14.94 -12.03
CA ALA A 527 -10.48 -13.80 -11.70
C ALA A 527 -10.94 -12.48 -12.37
N ALA A 528 -11.41 -12.54 -13.62
CA ALA A 528 -11.93 -11.38 -14.32
C ALA A 528 -13.23 -10.86 -13.67
N ALA A 529 -14.17 -11.75 -13.33
CA ALA A 529 -15.42 -11.43 -12.66
C ALA A 529 -15.16 -10.85 -11.25
N LEU A 530 -14.32 -11.50 -10.45
CA LEU A 530 -13.91 -11.04 -9.13
C LEU A 530 -13.23 -9.67 -9.17
N SER A 531 -12.37 -9.45 -10.19
CA SER A 531 -11.74 -8.14 -10.41
C SER A 531 -12.76 -7.05 -10.72
N ALA A 532 -13.76 -7.34 -11.57
CA ALA A 532 -14.84 -6.39 -11.87
C ALA A 532 -15.64 -6.03 -10.62
N ILE A 533 -16.02 -7.02 -9.81
CA ILE A 533 -16.77 -6.86 -8.56
C ILE A 533 -15.99 -5.98 -7.57
N ALA A 534 -14.72 -6.32 -7.30
CA ALA A 534 -13.88 -5.56 -6.38
C ALA A 534 -13.77 -4.09 -6.84
N LYS A 535 -13.41 -3.86 -8.10
CA LYS A 535 -13.29 -2.51 -8.68
C LYS A 535 -14.59 -1.71 -8.64
N ALA A 536 -15.73 -2.35 -8.89
CA ALA A 536 -17.04 -1.69 -8.85
C ALA A 536 -17.41 -1.19 -7.45
N SER A 537 -16.99 -1.90 -6.40
CA SER A 537 -17.23 -1.53 -5.00
C SER A 537 -16.21 -0.49 -4.47
N GLY A 538 -15.15 -0.17 -5.21
CA GLY A 538 -14.02 0.64 -4.72
C GLY A 538 -13.04 -0.14 -3.84
N GLY A 539 -13.11 -1.47 -3.84
CA GLY A 539 -12.13 -2.37 -3.26
C GLY A 539 -11.04 -2.76 -4.26
N GLN A 540 -10.29 -3.81 -3.94
CA GLN A 540 -9.16 -4.28 -4.74
C GLN A 540 -9.24 -5.80 -4.96
N PRO A 541 -8.97 -6.28 -6.19
CA PRO A 541 -8.80 -7.69 -6.46
C PRO A 541 -7.37 -8.12 -6.15
N TYR A 542 -7.23 -9.32 -5.64
CA TYR A 542 -5.96 -10.01 -5.44
C TYR A 542 -5.98 -11.35 -6.17
N THR A 543 -4.84 -11.73 -6.67
CA THR A 543 -4.57 -13.09 -7.13
C THR A 543 -3.47 -13.64 -6.23
N GLY A 544 -3.59 -14.87 -5.78
CA GLY A 544 -2.58 -15.51 -4.96
C GLY A 544 -2.52 -16.99 -5.28
N ASP A 545 -1.33 -17.56 -5.20
CA ASP A 545 -1.15 -18.99 -5.11
C ASP A 545 -1.15 -19.45 -3.66
N THR A 546 -1.02 -20.76 -3.46
CA THR A 546 -1.01 -21.35 -2.13
C THR A 546 0.18 -20.91 -1.29
N GLU A 547 1.25 -20.40 -1.88
CA GLU A 547 2.48 -20.01 -1.17
C GLU A 547 2.41 -18.57 -0.65
N ASP A 548 1.63 -17.69 -1.29
CA ASP A 548 1.61 -16.23 -1.02
C ASP A 548 0.35 -15.71 -0.31
N ILE A 549 -0.59 -16.57 0.07
CA ILE A 549 -1.87 -16.18 0.69
C ILE A 549 -1.73 -15.34 1.96
N GLU A 550 -0.67 -15.55 2.74
CA GLU A 550 -0.41 -14.75 3.94
C GLU A 550 -0.08 -13.30 3.59
N SER A 551 0.69 -13.08 2.51
CA SER A 551 1.02 -11.76 1.99
C SER A 551 -0.24 -11.04 1.49
N VAL A 552 -1.12 -11.75 0.79
CA VAL A 552 -2.42 -11.23 0.32
C VAL A 552 -3.28 -10.76 1.48
N TYR A 553 -3.45 -11.58 2.52
CA TYR A 553 -4.23 -11.16 3.70
C TYR A 553 -3.60 -10.00 4.45
N ARG A 554 -2.27 -9.90 4.48
CA ARG A 554 -1.58 -8.74 5.04
C ARG A 554 -1.86 -7.49 4.21
N SER A 555 -1.76 -7.57 2.88
CA SER A 555 -2.08 -6.45 1.98
C SER A 555 -3.52 -5.97 2.17
N ILE A 556 -4.50 -6.89 2.27
CA ILE A 556 -5.90 -6.55 2.52
C ILE A 556 -6.05 -5.85 3.87
N SER A 557 -5.32 -6.28 4.91
CA SER A 557 -5.37 -5.62 6.22
C SER A 557 -4.88 -4.17 6.19
N SER A 558 -4.18 -3.76 5.12
CA SER A 558 -3.73 -2.37 4.95
C SER A 558 -4.86 -1.39 4.69
N PHE A 559 -6.05 -1.86 4.30
CA PHE A 559 -7.19 -1.00 3.92
C PHE A 559 -8.11 -0.65 5.10
N PHE A 560 -7.92 -1.27 6.23
CA PHE A 560 -8.73 -1.03 7.43
C PHE A 560 -7.94 -1.01 8.73
#